data_615d32d5887270946bcb45dfd70e9639
#
_entry.id   615d32d5887270946bcb45dfd70e9639
#
_cell.length_a   1.000
_cell.length_b   1.000
_cell.length_c   1.000
_cell.angle_alpha   90.00
_cell.angle_beta   90.00
_cell.angle_gamma   90.00
#
_symmetry.space_group_name_H-M   'P 1'
#
loop_
_entity.id
_entity.type
_entity.pdbx_description
1 polymer ?
#
loop_
_entity_poly.entity_id
_entity_poly.type
_entity_poly.pdbx_seq_one_letter_code
_entity_poly.pdbx_strand_id
1 'polypeptide(L)'
;MSTTVIMHTSEGDITINLFDDQAPETVANFVGLATGEKTWTDPMTGEKRNDPFYDGLTFHRIIKDFMIQGGCPLGTGTGGPGYDFDDEIVPELKFDHPYLLAMANAGLRRGMDGKIHGTNGSQFFITTVPTPWLDGHHTIFGEVADDESKAVVDKLESVPTDRSDRPMEPAGIISVEVVK
;
A
#
# COMPACT_ATOMS: atom_id res chain seq x y z
N MET A 1 -12.86 -16.20 1.32
CA MET A 1 -12.42 -15.79 2.66
C MET A 1 -11.57 -14.53 2.57
N SER A 2 -11.72 -13.63 3.54
CA SER A 2 -10.92 -12.41 3.59
C SER A 2 -9.81 -12.57 4.62
N THR A 3 -8.60 -12.21 4.24
CA THR A 3 -7.49 -12.06 5.18
C THR A 3 -7.63 -10.72 5.89
N THR A 4 -7.42 -10.71 7.19
CA THR A 4 -7.40 -9.48 7.98
C THR A 4 -5.97 -9.20 8.44
N VAL A 5 -5.54 -7.96 8.31
CA VAL A 5 -4.24 -7.51 8.82
C VAL A 5 -4.43 -6.34 9.76
N ILE A 6 -3.48 -6.18 10.68
CA ILE A 6 -3.40 -5.00 11.53
C ILE A 6 -2.08 -4.31 11.22
N MET A 7 -2.17 -3.09 10.71
CA MET A 7 -1.00 -2.26 10.47
C MET A 7 -0.77 -1.41 11.72
N HIS A 8 0.30 -1.71 12.44
CA HIS A 8 0.69 -0.95 13.63
C HIS A 8 1.48 0.26 13.18
N THR A 9 0.96 1.44 13.46
CA THR A 9 1.57 2.70 13.00
C THR A 9 1.94 3.61 14.15
N SER A 10 2.70 4.65 13.85
CA SER A 10 3.08 5.68 14.84
C SER A 10 1.89 6.41 15.45
N GLU A 11 0.72 6.38 14.82
CA GLU A 11 -0.50 7.06 15.29
C GLU A 11 -1.55 6.06 15.81
N GLY A 12 -1.28 4.78 15.80
CA GLY A 12 -2.18 3.73 16.26
C GLY A 12 -2.33 2.60 15.26
N ASP A 13 -3.28 1.71 15.51
CA ASP A 13 -3.48 0.50 14.71
C ASP A 13 -4.56 0.70 13.65
N ILE A 14 -4.31 0.17 12.46
CA ILE A 14 -5.28 0.17 11.36
C ILE A 14 -5.59 -1.28 11.03
N THR A 15 -6.80 -1.73 11.34
CA THR A 15 -7.28 -3.06 10.96
C THR A 15 -7.87 -2.97 9.55
N ILE A 16 -7.43 -3.86 8.67
CA ILE A 16 -7.79 -3.85 7.25
C ILE A 16 -8.26 -5.23 6.84
N ASN A 17 -9.40 -5.29 6.17
CA ASN A 17 -9.90 -6.50 5.53
C ASN A 17 -9.40 -6.52 4.09
N LEU A 18 -8.67 -7.56 3.72
CA LEU A 18 -8.12 -7.71 2.37
C LEU A 18 -9.10 -8.47 1.47
N PHE A 19 -9.10 -8.14 0.19
CA PHE A 19 -10.03 -8.72 -0.79
C PHE A 19 -9.37 -9.89 -1.55
N ASP A 20 -9.22 -11.01 -0.86
CA ASP A 20 -8.53 -12.20 -1.37
C ASP A 20 -9.17 -12.72 -2.67
N ASP A 21 -10.49 -12.63 -2.80
CA ASP A 21 -11.20 -13.19 -3.96
C ASP A 21 -11.08 -12.28 -5.18
N GLN A 22 -11.10 -10.95 -4.99
CA GLN A 22 -11.05 -9.99 -6.09
C GLN A 22 -9.63 -9.67 -6.54
N ALA A 23 -8.65 -9.74 -5.63
CA ALA A 23 -7.26 -9.40 -5.91
C ALA A 23 -6.31 -10.41 -5.27
N PRO A 24 -6.39 -11.70 -5.67
CA PRO A 24 -5.65 -12.77 -4.99
C PRO A 24 -4.13 -12.61 -5.07
N GLU A 25 -3.61 -12.19 -6.21
CA GLU A 25 -2.16 -12.02 -6.38
C GLU A 25 -1.65 -10.82 -5.58
N THR A 26 -2.40 -9.72 -5.60
CA THR A 26 -2.05 -8.51 -4.86
C THR A 26 -2.08 -8.77 -3.35
N VAL A 27 -3.10 -9.46 -2.86
CA VAL A 27 -3.21 -9.83 -1.44
C VAL A 27 -2.06 -10.75 -1.05
N ALA A 28 -1.77 -11.78 -1.85
CA ALA A 28 -0.67 -12.70 -1.58
C ALA A 28 0.68 -11.98 -1.54
N ASN A 29 0.89 -11.02 -2.44
CA ASN A 29 2.10 -10.19 -2.45
C ASN A 29 2.22 -9.37 -1.17
N PHE A 30 1.16 -8.66 -0.79
CA PHE A 30 1.16 -7.80 0.39
C PHE A 30 1.41 -8.61 1.66
N VAL A 31 0.70 -9.72 1.84
CA VAL A 31 0.85 -10.61 2.99
C VAL A 31 2.24 -11.24 3.01
N GLY A 32 2.72 -11.71 1.86
CA GLY A 32 4.05 -12.30 1.75
C GLY A 32 5.17 -11.32 2.12
N LEU A 33 5.08 -10.09 1.68
CA LEU A 33 6.03 -9.04 2.06
C LEU A 33 5.90 -8.69 3.54
N ALA A 34 4.68 -8.56 4.05
CA ALA A 34 4.44 -8.19 5.44
C ALA A 34 5.01 -9.21 6.42
N THR A 35 4.93 -10.50 6.10
CA THR A 35 5.40 -11.59 6.96
C THR A 35 6.86 -11.95 6.74
N GLY A 36 7.44 -11.54 5.62
CA GLY A 36 8.79 -11.96 5.22
C GLY A 36 8.81 -13.32 4.50
N GLU A 37 7.67 -13.95 4.28
CA GLU A 37 7.59 -15.22 3.55
C GLU A 37 7.95 -15.07 2.08
N LYS A 38 7.71 -13.89 1.51
CA LYS A 38 8.08 -13.58 0.13
C LYS A 38 9.45 -12.91 0.09
N THR A 39 10.35 -13.47 -0.71
CA THR A 39 11.68 -12.89 -0.91
C THR A 39 11.58 -11.56 -1.66
N TRP A 40 12.32 -10.57 -1.20
CA TRP A 40 12.42 -9.27 -1.85
C TRP A 40 13.88 -8.84 -1.94
N THR A 41 14.16 -7.89 -2.82
CA THR A 41 15.52 -7.37 -3.02
C THR A 41 15.62 -5.99 -2.39
N ASP A 42 16.61 -5.82 -1.51
CA ASP A 42 16.89 -4.54 -0.88
C ASP A 42 17.46 -3.57 -1.93
N PRO A 43 16.79 -2.47 -2.23
CA PRO A 43 17.27 -1.54 -3.26
C PRO A 43 18.56 -0.80 -2.87
N MET A 44 18.89 -0.76 -1.58
CA MET A 44 20.12 -0.09 -1.10
C MET A 44 21.34 -0.98 -1.23
N THR A 45 21.19 -2.29 -1.08
CA THR A 45 22.32 -3.24 -1.04
C THR A 45 22.33 -4.22 -2.21
N GLY A 46 21.17 -4.41 -2.88
CA GLY A 46 21.00 -5.43 -3.91
C GLY A 46 20.86 -6.84 -3.36
N GLU A 47 20.85 -7.01 -2.06
CA GLU A 47 20.75 -8.32 -1.42
C GLU A 47 19.29 -8.79 -1.35
N LYS A 48 19.10 -10.11 -1.47
CA LYS A 48 17.79 -10.73 -1.27
C LYS A 48 17.53 -10.92 0.21
N ARG A 49 16.30 -10.60 0.63
CA ARG A 49 15.90 -10.66 2.03
C ARG A 49 14.56 -11.39 2.18
N ASN A 50 14.37 -11.98 3.36
CA ASN A 50 13.14 -12.68 3.77
C ASN A 50 12.64 -12.23 5.14
N ASP A 51 12.95 -10.99 5.53
CA ASP A 51 12.40 -10.40 6.75
C ASP A 51 11.16 -9.55 6.41
N PRO A 52 10.34 -9.18 7.40
CA PRO A 52 9.14 -8.38 7.14
C PRO A 52 9.48 -7.05 6.46
N PHE A 53 8.93 -6.88 5.25
CA PHE A 53 9.29 -5.77 4.36
C PHE A 53 8.82 -4.41 4.88
N TYR A 54 7.59 -4.37 5.41
CA TYR A 54 6.96 -3.09 5.79
C TYR A 54 7.42 -2.53 7.13
N ASP A 55 8.13 -3.32 7.93
CA ASP A 55 8.57 -2.89 9.26
C ASP A 55 9.50 -1.68 9.15
N GLY A 56 9.14 -0.62 9.84
CA GLY A 56 9.93 0.61 9.87
C GLY A 56 9.80 1.53 8.66
N LEU A 57 8.96 1.20 7.68
CA LEU A 57 8.73 2.06 6.53
C LEU A 57 7.81 3.22 6.87
N THR A 58 7.90 4.30 6.13
CA THR A 58 7.15 5.52 6.40
C THR A 58 6.02 5.74 5.40
N PHE A 59 5.04 6.55 5.81
CA PHE A 59 4.09 7.15 4.89
C PHE A 59 4.79 8.38 4.29
N HIS A 60 5.45 8.18 3.15
CA HIS A 60 6.30 9.22 2.55
C HIS A 60 5.53 10.29 1.77
N ARG A 61 4.25 10.07 1.53
CA ARG A 61 3.40 11.00 0.78
C ARG A 61 2.01 11.01 1.40
N ILE A 62 1.62 12.15 1.94
CA ILE A 62 0.30 12.34 2.55
C ILE A 62 -0.32 13.59 1.96
N ILE A 63 -1.47 13.46 1.33
CA ILE A 63 -2.22 14.56 0.76
C ILE A 63 -3.58 14.60 1.42
N LYS A 64 -3.82 15.66 2.18
CA LYS A 64 -5.10 15.86 2.87
C LYS A 64 -6.25 15.90 1.86
N ASP A 65 -7.37 15.30 2.25
CA ASP A 65 -8.56 15.16 1.40
C ASP A 65 -8.29 14.36 0.12
N PHE A 66 -7.32 13.42 0.19
CA PHE A 66 -7.02 12.51 -0.90
C PHE A 66 -6.60 11.13 -0.37
N MET A 67 -5.37 10.99 0.12
CA MET A 67 -4.86 9.67 0.52
C MET A 67 -3.59 9.78 1.37
N ILE A 68 -3.24 8.65 2.01
CA ILE A 68 -1.92 8.44 2.62
C ILE A 68 -1.22 7.30 1.86
N GLN A 69 0.04 7.49 1.52
CA GLN A 69 0.81 6.53 0.72
C GLN A 69 2.08 6.11 1.44
N GLY A 70 2.36 4.84 1.43
CA GLY A 70 3.56 4.27 2.06
C GLY A 70 4.05 3.01 1.36
N GLY A 71 4.98 2.30 1.99
CA GLY A 71 5.50 1.04 1.48
C GLY A 71 6.69 1.16 0.53
N CYS A 72 7.33 2.33 0.47
CA CYS A 72 8.56 2.51 -0.28
C CYS A 72 9.77 2.21 0.61
N PRO A 73 10.63 1.23 0.27
CA PRO A 73 11.77 0.88 1.13
C PRO A 73 12.83 1.98 1.24
N LEU A 74 12.84 2.91 0.29
CA LEU A 74 13.74 4.08 0.32
C LEU A 74 13.10 5.30 0.98
N GLY A 75 11.80 5.28 1.23
CA GLY A 75 11.06 6.41 1.78
C GLY A 75 10.95 7.61 0.84
N THR A 76 11.22 7.42 -0.44
CA THR A 76 11.27 8.48 -1.46
C THR A 76 10.15 8.41 -2.49
N GLY A 77 9.47 7.27 -2.56
CA GLY A 77 8.48 6.98 -3.60
C GLY A 77 9.07 6.31 -4.83
N THR A 78 10.39 6.12 -4.89
CA THR A 78 11.07 5.56 -6.06
C THR A 78 11.50 4.11 -5.89
N GLY A 79 11.39 3.55 -4.68
CA GLY A 79 11.83 2.20 -4.38
C GLY A 79 10.71 1.18 -4.38
N GLY A 80 11.09 -0.09 -4.48
CA GLY A 80 10.17 -1.21 -4.45
C GLY A 80 10.85 -2.50 -4.04
N PRO A 81 10.18 -3.63 -4.15
CA PRO A 81 10.68 -4.91 -3.66
C PRO A 81 11.60 -5.64 -4.65
N GLY A 82 11.93 -5.03 -5.78
CA GLY A 82 12.81 -5.59 -6.79
C GLY A 82 12.08 -6.32 -7.92
N TYR A 83 10.76 -6.21 -8.00
CA TYR A 83 9.94 -6.81 -9.05
C TYR A 83 8.66 -5.99 -9.24
N ASP A 84 7.99 -6.23 -10.35
CA ASP A 84 6.68 -5.65 -10.65
C ASP A 84 5.69 -6.77 -10.94
N PHE A 85 4.38 -6.47 -10.79
CA PHE A 85 3.31 -7.39 -11.20
C PHE A 85 2.11 -6.60 -11.71
N ASP A 86 1.21 -7.33 -12.39
CA ASP A 86 0.08 -6.72 -13.10
C ASP A 86 -1.07 -6.32 -12.20
N ASP A 87 -1.91 -5.42 -12.70
CA ASP A 87 -3.13 -4.99 -12.02
C ASP A 87 -4.17 -6.12 -11.98
N GLU A 88 -4.97 -6.10 -10.93
CA GLU A 88 -6.15 -6.97 -10.80
C GLU A 88 -7.39 -6.08 -10.67
N ILE A 89 -7.85 -5.56 -11.80
CA ILE A 89 -9.00 -4.64 -11.84
C ILE A 89 -10.28 -5.45 -12.03
N VAL A 90 -11.24 -5.25 -11.12
CA VAL A 90 -12.55 -5.89 -11.21
C VAL A 90 -13.65 -4.83 -11.24
N PRO A 91 -14.71 -5.03 -12.02
CA PRO A 91 -15.75 -4.00 -12.21
C PRO A 91 -16.50 -3.61 -10.93
N GLU A 92 -16.64 -4.52 -9.99
CA GLU A 92 -17.38 -4.29 -8.74
C GLU A 92 -16.62 -3.46 -7.71
N LEU A 93 -15.29 -3.26 -7.89
CA LEU A 93 -14.49 -2.44 -6.99
C LEU A 93 -14.17 -1.10 -7.64
N LYS A 94 -14.69 -0.04 -7.04
CA LYS A 94 -14.51 1.34 -7.51
C LYS A 94 -14.14 2.25 -6.34
N PHE A 95 -13.46 3.33 -6.65
CA PHE A 95 -13.09 4.36 -5.68
C PHE A 95 -14.28 5.30 -5.39
N ASP A 96 -15.43 4.73 -5.01
CA ASP A 96 -16.67 5.46 -4.78
C ASP A 96 -16.91 5.82 -3.31
N HIS A 97 -16.03 5.41 -2.42
CA HIS A 97 -16.08 5.74 -1.00
C HIS A 97 -14.67 5.78 -0.41
N PRO A 98 -14.47 6.39 0.78
CA PRO A 98 -13.14 6.49 1.40
C PRO A 98 -12.69 5.19 2.07
N TYR A 99 -11.47 5.19 2.55
CA TYR A 99 -10.85 4.13 3.35
C TYR A 99 -10.61 2.82 2.58
N LEU A 100 -10.35 2.94 1.28
CA LEU A 100 -9.95 1.82 0.44
C LEU A 100 -8.43 1.73 0.39
N LEU A 101 -7.93 0.48 0.46
CA LEU A 101 -6.51 0.17 0.31
C LEU A 101 -6.26 -0.25 -1.14
N ALA A 102 -5.34 0.42 -1.80
CA ALA A 102 -5.03 0.16 -3.20
C ALA A 102 -3.53 0.25 -3.45
N MET A 103 -3.09 -0.33 -4.58
CA MET A 103 -1.69 -0.31 -4.97
C MET A 103 -1.33 0.99 -5.70
N ALA A 104 -0.27 1.64 -5.24
CA ALA A 104 0.37 2.69 -6.00
C ALA A 104 1.16 2.02 -7.15
N ASN A 105 1.23 2.69 -8.29
CA ASN A 105 1.96 2.18 -9.45
C ASN A 105 2.49 3.34 -10.29
N ALA A 106 3.34 3.02 -11.28
CA ALA A 106 3.90 3.99 -12.23
C ALA A 106 3.19 3.92 -13.59
N GLY A 107 1.97 3.36 -13.63
CA GLY A 107 1.21 3.16 -14.86
C GLY A 107 1.63 1.86 -15.56
N LEU A 108 1.11 1.67 -16.75
CA LEU A 108 1.44 0.51 -17.57
C LEU A 108 2.76 0.76 -18.31
N ARG A 109 3.55 -0.30 -18.47
CA ARG A 109 4.88 -0.22 -19.09
C ARG A 109 5.07 -1.38 -20.04
N ARG A 110 5.74 -1.13 -21.18
CA ARG A 110 6.08 -2.20 -22.12
C ARG A 110 7.33 -2.92 -21.62
N GLY A 111 7.22 -4.24 -21.43
CA GLY A 111 8.32 -5.10 -21.02
C GLY A 111 9.23 -5.49 -22.16
N MET A 112 10.31 -6.21 -21.81
CA MET A 112 11.27 -6.72 -22.79
C MET A 112 10.66 -7.80 -23.69
N ASP A 113 9.58 -8.44 -23.26
CA ASP A 113 8.82 -9.41 -24.05
C ASP A 113 7.91 -8.75 -25.09
N GLY A 114 7.89 -7.41 -25.17
CA GLY A 114 7.03 -6.64 -26.08
C GLY A 114 5.60 -6.46 -25.61
N LYS A 115 5.24 -7.01 -24.45
CA LYS A 115 3.90 -6.91 -23.87
C LYS A 115 3.79 -5.76 -22.87
N ILE A 116 2.56 -5.28 -22.68
CA ILE A 116 2.26 -4.25 -21.70
C ILE A 116 2.07 -4.90 -20.34
N HIS A 117 2.76 -4.40 -19.33
CA HIS A 117 2.70 -4.93 -17.96
C HIS A 117 2.37 -3.84 -16.96
N GLY A 118 1.81 -4.25 -15.81
CA GLY A 118 1.62 -3.40 -14.65
C GLY A 118 2.94 -3.10 -13.93
N THR A 119 2.91 -2.14 -13.04
CA THR A 119 4.08 -1.70 -12.29
C THR A 119 3.84 -1.73 -10.78
N ASN A 120 2.99 -2.65 -10.31
CA ASN A 120 2.74 -2.83 -8.88
C ASN A 120 3.96 -3.49 -8.22
N GLY A 121 4.30 -3.06 -7.03
CA GLY A 121 5.39 -3.62 -6.26
C GLY A 121 5.03 -3.70 -4.78
N SER A 122 5.44 -2.71 -4.00
CA SER A 122 5.19 -2.68 -2.56
C SER A 122 4.43 -1.45 -2.09
N GLN A 123 4.45 -0.37 -2.84
CA GLN A 123 3.82 0.87 -2.42
C GLN A 123 2.30 0.78 -2.52
N PHE A 124 1.63 1.30 -1.52
CA PHE A 124 0.18 1.30 -1.42
C PHE A 124 -0.31 2.64 -0.91
N PHE A 125 -1.60 2.88 -1.06
CA PHE A 125 -2.23 4.06 -0.46
C PHE A 125 -3.59 3.69 0.13
N ILE A 126 -4.02 4.50 1.10
CA ILE A 126 -5.36 4.40 1.70
C ILE A 126 -6.05 5.72 1.41
N THR A 127 -7.20 5.66 0.75
CA THR A 127 -7.97 6.86 0.40
C THR A 127 -8.70 7.41 1.61
N THR A 128 -8.91 8.71 1.64
CA THR A 128 -9.66 9.39 2.70
C THR A 128 -10.93 10.06 2.19
N VAL A 129 -11.12 10.04 0.88
CA VAL A 129 -12.30 10.56 0.20
C VAL A 129 -12.59 9.68 -1.01
N PRO A 130 -13.80 9.75 -1.61
CA PRO A 130 -14.02 9.10 -2.92
C PRO A 130 -13.08 9.68 -3.98
N THR A 131 -12.45 8.80 -4.77
CA THR A 131 -11.47 9.19 -5.79
C THR A 131 -11.78 8.54 -7.14
N PRO A 132 -12.95 8.83 -7.73
CA PRO A 132 -13.43 8.11 -8.92
C PRO A 132 -12.51 8.21 -10.13
N TRP A 133 -11.64 9.22 -10.20
CA TRP A 133 -10.66 9.34 -11.29
C TRP A 133 -9.60 8.24 -11.26
N LEU A 134 -9.49 7.48 -10.16
CA LEU A 134 -8.56 6.37 -10.03
C LEU A 134 -9.15 5.03 -10.49
N ASP A 135 -10.44 4.98 -10.77
CA ASP A 135 -11.10 3.74 -11.21
C ASP A 135 -10.40 3.16 -12.44
N GLY A 136 -10.14 1.85 -12.41
CA GLY A 136 -9.51 1.14 -13.51
C GLY A 136 -7.99 1.32 -13.62
N HIS A 137 -7.37 2.16 -12.80
CA HIS A 137 -5.93 2.45 -12.87
C HIS A 137 -5.13 1.88 -11.71
N HIS A 138 -5.79 1.49 -10.63
CA HIS A 138 -5.15 0.95 -9.43
C HIS A 138 -5.93 -0.24 -8.91
N THR A 139 -5.21 -1.28 -8.50
CA THR A 139 -5.83 -2.46 -7.88
C THR A 139 -6.31 -2.10 -6.48
N ILE A 140 -7.61 -2.22 -6.24
CA ILE A 140 -8.19 -2.10 -4.90
C ILE A 140 -8.13 -3.48 -4.27
N PHE A 141 -7.43 -3.62 -3.14
CA PHE A 141 -7.25 -4.94 -2.55
C PHE A 141 -7.61 -5.04 -1.06
N GLY A 142 -8.20 -4.00 -0.51
CA GLY A 142 -8.68 -4.05 0.86
C GLY A 142 -9.46 -2.81 1.26
N GLU A 143 -9.98 -2.84 2.50
CA GLU A 143 -10.68 -1.70 3.10
C GLU A 143 -10.43 -1.66 4.59
N VAL A 144 -10.44 -0.46 5.16
CA VAL A 144 -10.31 -0.26 6.60
C VAL A 144 -11.55 -0.82 7.30
N ALA A 145 -11.36 -1.65 8.32
CA ALA A 145 -12.40 -2.53 8.85
C ALA A 145 -13.38 -1.86 9.82
N ASP A 146 -12.92 -0.86 10.59
CA ASP A 146 -13.71 -0.31 11.70
C ASP A 146 -13.45 1.19 11.89
N ASP A 147 -14.31 1.81 12.71
CA ASP A 147 -14.25 3.25 12.93
C ASP A 147 -13.00 3.70 13.70
N GLU A 148 -12.50 2.86 14.59
CA GLU A 148 -11.25 3.16 15.33
C GLU A 148 -10.06 3.23 14.38
N SER A 149 -9.99 2.31 13.42
CA SER A 149 -8.95 2.29 12.39
C SER A 149 -9.08 3.47 11.43
N LYS A 150 -10.31 3.84 11.07
CA LYS A 150 -10.57 5.03 10.24
C LYS A 150 -10.09 6.30 10.93
N ALA A 151 -10.26 6.40 12.24
CA ALA A 151 -9.77 7.54 13.02
C ALA A 151 -8.24 7.62 12.99
N VAL A 152 -7.53 6.49 12.97
CA VAL A 152 -6.07 6.46 12.84
C VAL A 152 -5.65 6.95 11.45
N VAL A 153 -6.34 6.52 10.40
CA VAL A 153 -6.10 7.00 9.03
C VAL A 153 -6.28 8.53 8.97
N ASP A 154 -7.34 9.04 9.59
CA ASP A 154 -7.62 10.48 9.64
C ASP A 154 -6.52 11.25 10.39
N LYS A 155 -5.98 10.67 11.45
CA LYS A 155 -4.84 11.23 12.19
C LYS A 155 -3.60 11.32 11.31
N LEU A 156 -3.28 10.24 10.59
CA LEU A 156 -2.14 10.21 9.68
C LEU A 156 -2.30 11.22 8.56
N GLU A 157 -3.50 11.33 8.01
CA GLU A 157 -3.81 12.32 6.97
C GLU A 157 -3.56 13.75 7.45
N SER A 158 -3.76 14.02 8.73
CA SER A 158 -3.73 15.36 9.31
C SER A 158 -2.36 15.80 9.79
N VAL A 159 -1.31 14.96 9.68
CA VAL A 159 0.03 15.36 10.11
C VAL A 159 0.57 16.48 9.21
N PRO A 160 1.36 17.42 9.77
CA PRO A 160 1.96 18.47 8.95
C PRO A 160 2.89 17.90 7.88
N THR A 161 2.76 18.42 6.66
CA THR A 161 3.58 17.98 5.52
C THR A 161 4.32 19.18 4.92
N ASP A 162 5.40 18.88 4.18
CA ASP A 162 6.16 19.88 3.45
C ASP A 162 5.58 20.10 2.05
N ARG A 163 6.29 20.86 1.22
CA ARG A 163 5.83 21.18 -0.16
C ARG A 163 5.76 19.96 -1.09
N SER A 164 6.44 18.88 -0.71
CA SER A 164 6.45 17.63 -1.48
C SER A 164 5.48 16.60 -0.91
N ASP A 165 4.55 17.02 -0.04
CA ASP A 165 3.57 16.17 0.62
C ASP A 165 4.20 15.09 1.53
N ARG A 166 5.41 15.34 1.99
CA ARG A 166 6.12 14.47 2.92
C ARG A 166 5.86 14.94 4.35
N PRO A 167 5.54 14.03 5.29
CA PRO A 167 5.38 14.41 6.69
C PRO A 167 6.64 15.10 7.23
N MET A 168 6.44 16.21 7.93
CA MET A 168 7.55 16.98 8.52
C MET A 168 8.21 16.21 9.66
N GLU A 169 7.44 15.40 10.38
CA GLU A 169 7.97 14.43 11.33
C GLU A 169 7.62 13.03 10.82
N PRO A 170 8.50 12.03 11.00
CA PRO A 170 8.23 10.69 10.47
C PRO A 170 6.91 10.13 10.96
N ALA A 171 6.05 9.74 10.01
CA ALA A 171 4.83 9.00 10.25
C ALA A 171 5.04 7.62 9.62
N GLY A 172 4.96 6.57 10.40
CA GLY A 172 5.46 5.30 9.89
C GLY A 172 4.70 4.07 10.31
N ILE A 173 5.09 2.98 9.67
CA ILE A 173 4.60 1.63 9.95
C ILE A 173 5.60 0.97 10.88
N ILE A 174 5.12 0.54 12.05
CA ILE A 174 5.94 -0.22 12.99
C ILE A 174 6.03 -1.67 12.49
N SER A 175 4.90 -2.27 12.19
CA SER A 175 4.80 -3.64 11.67
C SER A 175 3.43 -3.87 11.05
N VAL A 176 3.29 -4.97 10.29
CA VAL A 176 2.01 -5.42 9.77
C VAL A 176 1.79 -6.85 10.25
N GLU A 177 0.73 -7.04 11.00
CA GLU A 177 0.37 -8.32 11.59
C GLU A 177 -0.74 -8.97 10.79
N VAL A 178 -0.60 -10.25 10.47
CA VAL A 178 -1.67 -11.03 9.83
C VAL A 178 -2.47 -11.70 10.92
N VAL A 179 -3.77 -11.42 10.96
CA VAL A 179 -4.69 -12.01 11.95
C VAL A 179 -5.20 -13.35 11.43
N LYS A 180 -5.03 -14.37 12.23
CA LYS A 180 -5.47 -15.73 11.89
C LYS A 180 -6.72 -16.13 12.63
#